data_c5bc6357ec96521f7e315a040a30f909
#
_entry.id   c5bc6357ec96521f7e315a040a30f909
#
_cell.length_a   1.000
_cell.length_b   1.000
_cell.length_c   1.000
_cell.angle_alpha   90.00
_cell.angle_beta   90.00
_cell.angle_gamma   90.00
#
_symmetry.space_group_name_H-M   'P 1'
#
loop_
_entity.id
_entity.type
_entity.pdbx_description
1 polymer ?
#
loop_
_entity_poly.entity_id
_entity_poly.type
_entity_poly.pdbx_seq_one_letter_code
_entity_poly.pdbx_strand_id
1 'polypeptide(L)'
;LASELYQNYEDYKNSRKDWEQTYTTGLDLLGFKYVNRSQPFQGASGATHPVLAEAVTQFQATAYKELLPSDGPVRTQILGMATREKEDQAMRVKDYMNYQIMNEMPEYEAEFDQMLFYLPLAGSSFKKVYYDEMIGRAVSKFVQADDLIVPYSATSLEDAEAIFQRIYMSENDIRKAQVSGFYSDIDLGRPNFTQDRVHEEERKLEGTRRSFSSTSADTTYTILEAHINLDLEGFEDMNQETNEPSGIKLPYIVTLEAGARQILSIRRNFQPTDPLKKKVQYFVHFKFLPGL
;
A
#
# COMPACT_ATOMS: atom_id res chain seq x y z
N LEU A 1 1.56 3.44 23.70
CA LEU A 1 1.13 2.83 22.46
C LEU A 1 1.63 3.60 21.21
N ALA A 2 1.30 4.93 21.02
CA ALA A 2 1.71 5.66 19.81
C ALA A 2 3.24 5.68 19.60
N SER A 3 4.00 5.99 20.64
CA SER A 3 5.47 6.01 20.58
C SER A 3 6.06 4.63 20.33
N GLU A 4 5.46 3.59 20.87
CA GLU A 4 5.86 2.20 20.66
C GLU A 4 5.59 1.75 19.22
N LEU A 5 4.41 2.05 18.69
CA LEU A 5 4.07 1.77 17.28
C LEU A 5 4.99 2.50 16.31
N TYR A 6 5.30 3.77 16.60
CA TYR A 6 6.24 4.54 15.80
C TYR A 6 7.66 3.94 15.86
N GLN A 7 8.10 3.47 17.04
CA GLN A 7 9.40 2.80 17.16
C GLN A 7 9.44 1.49 16.36
N ASN A 8 8.41 0.67 16.43
CA ASN A 8 8.30 -0.55 15.61
C ASN A 8 8.34 -0.24 14.12
N TYR A 9 7.65 0.81 13.67
CA TYR A 9 7.71 1.28 12.29
C TYR A 9 9.14 1.64 11.88
N GLU A 10 9.86 2.43 12.70
CA GLU A 10 11.25 2.81 12.42
C GLU A 10 12.19 1.60 12.39
N ASP A 11 12.01 0.65 13.30
CA ASP A 11 12.82 -0.56 13.35
C ASP A 11 12.61 -1.42 12.10
N TYR A 12 11.36 -1.60 11.65
CA TYR A 12 11.05 -2.34 10.42
C TYR A 12 11.57 -1.61 9.17
N LYS A 13 11.42 -0.28 9.11
CA LYS A 13 11.98 0.53 8.04
C LYS A 13 13.50 0.41 8.00
N ASN A 14 14.17 0.48 9.14
CA ASN A 14 15.62 0.33 9.23
C ASN A 14 16.11 -1.05 8.80
N SER A 15 15.32 -2.10 9.03
CA SER A 15 15.70 -3.47 8.65
C SER A 15 15.77 -3.72 7.15
N ARG A 16 15.11 -2.88 6.32
CA ARG A 16 15.07 -3.01 4.86
C ARG A 16 15.95 -2.01 4.10
N LYS A 17 16.88 -1.33 4.77
CA LYS A 17 17.75 -0.30 4.16
C LYS A 17 18.50 -0.77 2.91
N ASP A 18 18.97 -2.01 2.89
CA ASP A 18 19.71 -2.55 1.74
C ASP A 18 18.80 -2.67 0.52
N TRP A 19 17.55 -3.09 0.71
CA TRP A 19 16.54 -3.09 -0.34
C TRP A 19 16.22 -1.67 -0.81
N GLU A 20 16.00 -0.71 0.09
CA GLU A 20 15.74 0.69 -0.24
C GLU A 20 16.88 1.31 -1.06
N GLN A 21 18.12 0.99 -0.72
CA GLN A 21 19.29 1.48 -1.47
C GLN A 21 19.33 0.90 -2.89
N THR A 22 19.04 -0.38 -3.04
CA THR A 22 18.99 -1.05 -4.35
C THR A 22 17.85 -0.50 -5.19
N TYR A 23 16.68 -0.33 -4.60
CA TYR A 23 15.51 0.23 -5.26
C TYR A 23 15.74 1.68 -5.71
N THR A 24 16.30 2.53 -4.85
CA THR A 24 16.68 3.91 -5.19
C THR A 24 17.68 3.96 -6.35
N THR A 25 18.65 3.05 -6.39
CA THR A 25 19.59 2.94 -7.51
C THR A 25 18.88 2.54 -8.80
N GLY A 26 17.88 1.63 -8.71
CA GLY A 26 17.03 1.26 -9.85
C GLY A 26 16.24 2.45 -10.39
N LEU A 27 15.63 3.24 -9.52
CA LEU A 27 14.89 4.46 -9.87
C LEU A 27 15.79 5.49 -10.55
N ASP A 28 17.01 5.68 -10.05
CA ASP A 28 18.01 6.56 -10.67
C ASP A 28 18.39 6.12 -12.09
N LEU A 29 18.46 4.81 -12.34
CA LEU A 29 18.80 4.24 -13.64
C LEU A 29 17.64 4.33 -14.66
N LEU A 30 16.40 4.46 -14.20
CA LEU A 30 15.26 4.73 -15.09
C LEU A 30 15.30 6.13 -15.68
N GLY A 31 15.83 7.10 -14.92
CA GLY A 31 15.94 8.49 -15.37
C GLY A 31 17.01 8.66 -16.45
N PHE A 32 16.67 9.39 -17.52
CA PHE A 32 17.65 9.81 -18.51
C PHE A 32 18.55 10.91 -17.93
N LYS A 33 19.64 10.50 -17.27
CA LYS A 33 20.63 11.46 -16.75
C LYS A 33 21.84 11.48 -17.68
N TYR A 34 22.17 12.68 -18.16
CA TYR A 34 23.47 12.91 -18.81
C TYR A 34 24.52 13.12 -17.72
N VAL A 35 25.48 12.22 -17.62
CA VAL A 35 26.57 12.31 -16.66
C VAL A 35 27.82 12.76 -17.36
N ASN A 36 28.36 13.92 -16.98
CA ASN A 36 29.70 14.36 -17.47
C ASN A 36 30.76 13.36 -16.97
N ARG A 37 31.30 12.57 -17.89
CA ARG A 37 32.34 11.59 -17.58
C ARG A 37 33.71 12.16 -17.95
N SER A 38 34.67 12.02 -17.04
CA SER A 38 36.09 12.27 -17.29
C SER A 38 36.90 11.01 -17.59
N GLN A 39 36.26 9.83 -17.44
CA GLN A 39 36.88 8.54 -17.73
C GLN A 39 36.07 7.82 -18.83
N PRO A 40 36.75 7.07 -19.75
CA PRO A 40 38.19 6.78 -19.78
C PRO A 40 39.06 7.96 -20.26
N PHE A 41 38.48 9.02 -20.83
CA PHE A 41 39.17 10.25 -21.25
C PHE A 41 38.26 11.46 -21.08
N GLN A 42 38.84 12.62 -21.01
CA GLN A 42 38.11 13.88 -20.85
C GLN A 42 37.25 14.17 -22.09
N GLY A 43 35.92 14.36 -21.90
CA GLY A 43 34.96 14.50 -22.98
C GLY A 43 34.33 13.17 -23.43
N ALA A 44 34.57 12.09 -22.71
CA ALA A 44 33.89 10.81 -22.95
C ALA A 44 32.35 10.96 -22.90
N SER A 45 31.65 10.23 -23.76
CA SER A 45 30.17 10.25 -23.80
C SER A 45 29.56 9.89 -22.46
N GLY A 46 28.72 10.78 -21.95
CA GLY A 46 27.90 10.54 -20.74
C GLY A 46 26.55 9.87 -21.02
N ALA A 47 26.31 9.44 -22.26
CA ALA A 47 25.08 8.78 -22.63
C ALA A 47 25.00 7.38 -21.98
N THR A 48 23.90 7.11 -21.31
CA THR A 48 23.55 5.81 -20.75
C THR A 48 22.50 5.14 -21.63
N HIS A 49 22.65 3.85 -21.90
CA HIS A 49 21.62 3.09 -22.63
C HIS A 49 20.48 2.77 -21.68
N PRO A 50 19.22 3.09 -22.00
CA PRO A 50 18.07 2.95 -21.09
C PRO A 50 17.51 1.52 -21.03
N VAL A 51 18.37 0.51 -20.91
CA VAL A 51 17.98 -0.91 -20.94
C VAL A 51 16.95 -1.25 -19.88
N LEU A 52 17.10 -0.68 -18.68
CA LEU A 52 16.15 -0.91 -17.58
C LEU A 52 14.77 -0.32 -17.90
N ALA A 53 14.73 0.88 -18.43
CA ALA A 53 13.47 1.54 -18.81
C ALA A 53 12.76 0.78 -19.94
N GLU A 54 13.51 0.31 -20.94
CA GLU A 54 12.96 -0.54 -22.00
C GLU A 54 12.38 -1.84 -21.45
N ALA A 55 13.11 -2.54 -20.58
CA ALA A 55 12.66 -3.80 -20.00
C ALA A 55 11.40 -3.65 -19.16
N VAL A 56 11.35 -2.62 -18.31
CA VAL A 56 10.18 -2.32 -17.46
C VAL A 56 8.97 -1.95 -18.29
N THR A 57 9.13 -1.07 -19.29
CA THR A 57 8.02 -0.64 -20.16
C THR A 57 7.50 -1.79 -21.01
N GLN A 58 8.38 -2.65 -21.52
CA GLN A 58 8.00 -3.83 -22.30
C GLN A 58 7.23 -4.83 -21.43
N PHE A 59 7.69 -5.06 -20.20
CA PHE A 59 6.97 -5.91 -19.25
C PHE A 59 5.58 -5.34 -18.96
N GLN A 60 5.50 -4.05 -18.60
CA GLN A 60 4.23 -3.36 -18.31
C GLN A 60 3.25 -3.50 -19.48
N ALA A 61 3.66 -3.17 -20.69
CA ALA A 61 2.79 -3.21 -21.87
C ALA A 61 2.28 -4.63 -22.18
N THR A 62 3.15 -5.64 -22.02
CA THR A 62 2.79 -7.04 -22.27
C THR A 62 1.85 -7.55 -21.17
N ALA A 63 2.20 -7.34 -19.92
CA ALA A 63 1.42 -7.80 -18.78
C ALA A 63 0.04 -7.11 -18.71
N TYR A 64 -0.02 -5.81 -18.96
CA TYR A 64 -1.27 -5.06 -18.99
C TYR A 64 -2.27 -5.66 -19.99
N LYS A 65 -1.83 -5.91 -21.22
CA LYS A 65 -2.70 -6.45 -22.27
C LYS A 65 -3.21 -7.86 -21.94
N GLU A 66 -2.39 -8.69 -21.30
CA GLU A 66 -2.75 -10.07 -20.97
C GLU A 66 -3.64 -10.15 -19.71
N LEU A 67 -3.39 -9.29 -18.72
CA LEU A 67 -4.08 -9.35 -17.43
C LEU A 67 -5.35 -8.51 -17.37
N LEU A 68 -5.45 -7.46 -18.20
CA LEU A 68 -6.62 -6.60 -18.27
C LEU A 68 -7.19 -6.53 -19.70
N PRO A 69 -7.81 -7.63 -20.20
CA PRO A 69 -8.44 -7.63 -21.51
C PRO A 69 -9.68 -6.71 -21.53
N SER A 70 -10.08 -6.26 -22.73
CA SER A 70 -11.18 -5.30 -22.94
C SER A 70 -12.53 -5.78 -22.42
N ASP A 71 -12.76 -7.09 -22.35
CA ASP A 71 -13.98 -7.72 -21.82
C ASP A 71 -13.94 -7.98 -20.31
N GLY A 72 -12.90 -7.48 -19.63
CA GLY A 72 -12.67 -7.55 -18.18
C GLY A 72 -11.84 -8.76 -17.75
N PRO A 73 -11.17 -8.65 -16.59
CA PRO A 73 -10.22 -9.67 -16.09
C PRO A 73 -10.90 -10.90 -15.48
N VAL A 74 -12.18 -10.81 -15.16
CA VAL A 74 -12.87 -11.89 -14.42
C VAL A 74 -13.41 -12.95 -15.36
N ARG A 75 -13.05 -14.20 -15.07
CA ARG A 75 -13.60 -15.40 -15.71
C ARG A 75 -14.18 -16.30 -14.64
N THR A 76 -15.29 -16.94 -14.95
CA THR A 76 -15.94 -17.91 -14.06
C THR A 76 -15.75 -19.33 -14.57
N GLN A 77 -15.53 -20.26 -13.65
CA GLN A 77 -15.46 -21.69 -13.93
C GLN A 77 -16.41 -22.43 -13.01
N ILE A 78 -17.22 -23.33 -13.58
CA ILE A 78 -18.13 -24.15 -12.81
C ILE A 78 -17.37 -25.41 -12.35
N LEU A 79 -17.35 -25.62 -11.04
CA LEU A 79 -16.79 -26.83 -10.45
C LEU A 79 -17.90 -27.89 -10.29
N GLY A 80 -17.67 -29.11 -10.77
CA GLY A 80 -18.62 -30.22 -10.71
C GLY A 80 -19.55 -30.28 -11.94
N MET A 81 -20.77 -30.83 -11.76
CA MET A 81 -21.72 -30.95 -12.88
C MET A 81 -22.25 -29.59 -13.31
N ALA A 82 -22.02 -29.26 -14.58
CA ALA A 82 -22.60 -28.10 -15.22
C ALA A 82 -24.10 -28.33 -15.45
N THR A 83 -24.93 -27.41 -15.01
CA THR A 83 -26.35 -27.33 -15.34
C THR A 83 -26.61 -25.95 -15.94
N ARG A 84 -27.65 -25.84 -16.77
CA ARG A 84 -28.01 -24.58 -17.43
C ARG A 84 -28.19 -23.44 -16.42
N GLU A 85 -28.79 -23.71 -15.27
CA GLU A 85 -28.97 -22.71 -14.20
C GLU A 85 -27.62 -22.21 -13.62
N LYS A 86 -26.66 -23.13 -13.44
CA LYS A 86 -25.30 -22.77 -12.96
C LYS A 86 -24.53 -21.99 -14.01
N GLU A 87 -24.71 -22.31 -15.29
CA GLU A 87 -24.10 -21.58 -16.41
C GLU A 87 -24.63 -20.13 -16.46
N ASP A 88 -25.95 -19.96 -16.35
CA ASP A 88 -26.58 -18.65 -16.30
C ASP A 88 -26.15 -17.84 -15.07
N GLN A 89 -25.98 -18.50 -13.90
CA GLN A 89 -25.45 -17.86 -12.69
C GLN A 89 -23.99 -17.44 -12.88
N ALA A 90 -23.15 -18.31 -13.42
CA ALA A 90 -21.74 -18.04 -13.65
C ALA A 90 -21.55 -16.84 -14.61
N MET A 91 -22.38 -16.78 -15.66
CA MET A 91 -22.37 -15.65 -16.59
C MET A 91 -22.74 -14.33 -15.88
N ARG A 92 -23.84 -14.30 -15.10
CA ARG A 92 -24.24 -13.10 -14.35
C ARG A 92 -23.17 -12.66 -13.35
N VAL A 93 -22.52 -13.59 -12.65
CA VAL A 93 -21.43 -13.28 -11.72
C VAL A 93 -20.24 -12.68 -12.46
N LYS A 94 -19.84 -13.31 -13.59
CA LYS A 94 -18.77 -12.77 -14.44
C LYS A 94 -19.06 -11.33 -14.90
N ASP A 95 -20.23 -11.12 -15.46
CA ASP A 95 -20.63 -9.83 -16.03
C ASP A 95 -20.71 -8.75 -14.94
N TYR A 96 -21.28 -9.09 -13.77
CA TYR A 96 -21.40 -8.17 -12.66
C TYR A 96 -20.01 -7.80 -12.05
N MET A 97 -19.13 -8.78 -11.86
CA MET A 97 -17.79 -8.51 -11.34
C MET A 97 -16.94 -7.68 -12.32
N ASN A 98 -17.03 -7.97 -13.61
CA ASN A 98 -16.35 -7.16 -14.62
C ASN A 98 -16.93 -5.73 -14.67
N TYR A 99 -18.25 -5.58 -14.56
CA TYR A 99 -18.89 -4.26 -14.47
C TYR A 99 -18.39 -3.47 -13.23
N GLN A 100 -18.31 -4.11 -12.06
CA GLN A 100 -17.76 -3.47 -10.86
C GLN A 100 -16.33 -2.98 -11.06
N ILE A 101 -15.46 -3.84 -11.62
CA ILE A 101 -14.03 -3.52 -11.79
C ILE A 101 -13.82 -2.45 -12.86
N MET A 102 -14.50 -2.58 -14.00
CA MET A 102 -14.22 -1.74 -15.17
C MET A 102 -15.03 -0.43 -15.19
N ASN A 103 -16.20 -0.38 -14.51
CA ASN A 103 -17.10 0.77 -14.57
C ASN A 103 -17.30 1.46 -13.20
N GLU A 104 -17.44 0.68 -12.11
CA GLU A 104 -17.67 1.27 -10.78
C GLU A 104 -16.38 1.71 -10.08
N MET A 105 -15.24 1.12 -10.46
CA MET A 105 -13.91 1.47 -9.93
C MET A 105 -13.07 2.22 -10.98
N PRO A 106 -13.31 3.53 -11.23
CA PRO A 106 -12.59 4.27 -12.28
C PRO A 106 -11.09 4.35 -12.04
N GLU A 107 -10.64 4.17 -10.79
CA GLU A 107 -9.22 4.14 -10.42
C GLU A 107 -8.54 2.82 -10.79
N TYR A 108 -9.28 1.73 -10.98
CA TYR A 108 -8.71 0.38 -11.05
C TYR A 108 -7.69 0.21 -12.16
N GLU A 109 -8.00 0.71 -13.35
CA GLU A 109 -7.16 0.61 -14.56
C GLU A 109 -5.84 1.38 -14.37
N ALA A 110 -5.91 2.64 -13.95
CA ALA A 110 -4.74 3.48 -13.75
C ALA A 110 -3.83 2.96 -12.63
N GLU A 111 -4.42 2.54 -11.52
CA GLU A 111 -3.72 1.96 -10.37
C GLU A 111 -3.09 0.60 -10.71
N PHE A 112 -3.71 -0.16 -11.62
CA PHE A 112 -3.17 -1.44 -12.08
C PHE A 112 -2.00 -1.24 -13.04
N ASP A 113 -2.11 -0.30 -13.96
CA ASP A 113 -1.03 0.06 -14.88
C ASP A 113 0.22 0.56 -14.12
N GLN A 114 0.01 1.44 -13.14
CA GLN A 114 1.07 1.91 -12.26
C GLN A 114 1.71 0.75 -11.48
N MET A 115 0.92 -0.16 -10.93
CA MET A 115 1.43 -1.34 -10.23
C MET A 115 2.34 -2.19 -11.13
N LEU A 116 1.96 -2.41 -12.39
CA LEU A 116 2.77 -3.19 -13.35
C LEU A 116 4.08 -2.52 -13.71
N PHE A 117 4.14 -1.19 -13.67
CA PHE A 117 5.39 -0.46 -13.86
C PHE A 117 6.36 -0.63 -12.68
N TYR A 118 5.85 -0.49 -11.45
CA TYR A 118 6.70 -0.57 -10.27
C TYR A 118 7.04 -2.00 -9.82
N LEU A 119 6.23 -3.00 -10.18
CA LEU A 119 6.42 -4.39 -9.78
C LEU A 119 7.80 -4.96 -10.15
N PRO A 120 8.30 -4.85 -11.39
CA PRO A 120 9.61 -5.39 -11.74
C PRO A 120 10.78 -4.61 -11.13
N LEU A 121 10.58 -3.36 -10.77
CA LEU A 121 11.60 -2.50 -10.15
C LEU A 121 11.80 -2.80 -8.68
N ALA A 122 10.69 -2.88 -7.95
CA ALA A 122 10.70 -3.12 -6.52
C ALA A 122 10.78 -4.61 -6.15
N GLY A 123 10.49 -5.51 -7.11
CA GLY A 123 10.36 -6.95 -6.89
C GLY A 123 9.05 -7.35 -6.21
N SER A 124 8.36 -6.41 -5.58
CA SER A 124 7.09 -6.58 -4.88
C SER A 124 6.20 -5.36 -5.07
N SER A 125 4.89 -5.61 -5.11
CA SER A 125 3.87 -4.56 -5.13
C SER A 125 2.65 -5.02 -4.35
N PHE A 126 1.85 -4.08 -3.90
CA PHE A 126 0.68 -4.38 -3.09
C PHE A 126 -0.56 -3.68 -3.66
N LYS A 127 -1.72 -4.29 -3.43
CA LYS A 127 -3.01 -3.61 -3.60
C LYS A 127 -3.77 -3.65 -2.28
N LYS A 128 -4.33 -2.51 -1.89
CA LYS A 128 -5.26 -2.42 -0.77
C LYS A 128 -6.68 -2.45 -1.32
N VAL A 129 -7.46 -3.42 -0.88
CA VAL A 129 -8.86 -3.60 -1.29
C VAL A 129 -9.74 -3.45 -0.07
N TYR A 130 -10.69 -2.51 -0.13
CA TYR A 130 -11.62 -2.23 0.96
C TYR A 130 -12.91 -1.62 0.43
N TYR A 131 -13.94 -1.65 1.26
CA TYR A 131 -15.17 -0.91 1.00
C TYR A 131 -15.06 0.47 1.64
N ASP A 132 -15.24 1.52 0.84
CA ASP A 132 -15.21 2.90 1.32
C ASP A 132 -16.64 3.37 1.59
N GLU A 133 -16.98 3.51 2.85
CA GLU A 133 -18.32 3.93 3.28
C GLU A 133 -18.66 5.36 2.86
N MET A 134 -17.68 6.22 2.71
CA MET A 134 -17.89 7.61 2.29
C MET A 134 -18.28 7.72 0.82
N ILE A 135 -17.71 6.83 -0.01
CA ILE A 135 -17.97 6.77 -1.45
C ILE A 135 -19.09 5.76 -1.76
N GLY A 136 -19.34 4.82 -0.84
CA GLY A 136 -20.39 3.80 -0.97
C GLY A 136 -20.07 2.67 -1.95
N ARG A 137 -18.78 2.39 -2.22
CA ARG A 137 -18.33 1.34 -3.13
C ARG A 137 -17.02 0.69 -2.71
N ALA A 138 -16.72 -0.46 -3.30
CA ALA A 138 -15.40 -1.06 -3.19
C ALA A 138 -14.34 -0.23 -3.91
N VAL A 139 -13.13 -0.21 -3.34
CA VAL A 139 -11.97 0.54 -3.83
C VAL A 139 -10.79 -0.40 -3.87
N SER A 140 -9.98 -0.32 -4.93
CA SER A 140 -8.74 -1.07 -5.09
C SER A 140 -7.61 -0.11 -5.41
N LYS A 141 -6.76 0.19 -4.43
CA LYS A 141 -5.63 1.12 -4.57
C LYS A 141 -4.31 0.39 -4.66
N PHE A 142 -3.43 0.88 -5.50
CA PHE A 142 -2.04 0.48 -5.53
C PHE A 142 -1.30 1.03 -4.31
N VAL A 143 -0.50 0.20 -3.69
CA VAL A 143 0.40 0.58 -2.59
C VAL A 143 1.81 0.20 -2.99
N GLN A 144 2.68 1.19 -3.07
CA GLN A 144 4.07 0.98 -3.41
C GLN A 144 4.78 0.16 -2.33
N ALA A 145 5.80 -0.60 -2.73
CA ALA A 145 6.57 -1.41 -1.77
C ALA A 145 7.26 -0.55 -0.70
N ASP A 146 7.58 0.71 -1.02
CA ASP A 146 8.16 1.64 -0.06
C ASP A 146 7.15 2.12 1.00
N ASP A 147 5.88 2.21 0.63
CA ASP A 147 4.81 2.67 1.53
C ASP A 147 4.20 1.56 2.39
N LEU A 148 4.49 0.28 2.11
CA LEU A 148 4.07 -0.84 2.95
C LEU A 148 5.26 -1.43 3.69
N ILE A 149 5.32 -1.19 4.99
CA ILE A 149 6.44 -1.59 5.85
C ILE A 149 6.01 -2.80 6.69
N VAL A 150 6.76 -3.88 6.54
CA VAL A 150 6.58 -5.14 7.27
C VAL A 150 7.90 -5.54 7.90
N PRO A 151 7.92 -6.42 8.94
CA PRO A 151 9.16 -6.99 9.44
C PRO A 151 9.92 -7.68 8.32
N TYR A 152 11.22 -7.44 8.21
CA TYR A 152 12.05 -8.06 7.15
C TYR A 152 12.09 -9.59 7.23
N SER A 153 11.84 -10.14 8.42
CA SER A 153 11.72 -11.58 8.66
C SER A 153 10.39 -12.20 8.22
N ALA A 154 9.39 -11.37 7.84
CA ALA A 154 8.08 -11.87 7.45
C ALA A 154 8.14 -12.57 6.09
N THR A 155 7.65 -13.79 6.01
CA THR A 155 7.55 -14.57 4.76
C THR A 155 6.28 -14.29 3.98
N SER A 156 5.23 -13.84 4.69
CA SER A 156 3.93 -13.47 4.11
C SER A 156 3.30 -12.32 4.90
N LEU A 157 2.30 -11.66 4.32
CA LEU A 157 1.52 -10.64 5.02
C LEU A 157 0.61 -11.25 6.10
N GLU A 158 0.28 -12.53 5.99
CA GLU A 158 -0.55 -13.24 6.96
C GLU A 158 0.22 -13.48 8.27
N ASP A 159 1.51 -13.83 8.14
CA ASP A 159 2.39 -14.15 9.27
C ASP A 159 3.05 -12.91 9.88
N ALA A 160 2.93 -11.75 9.23
CA ALA A 160 3.52 -10.52 9.74
C ALA A 160 2.86 -10.10 11.06
N GLU A 161 3.66 -9.85 12.10
CA GLU A 161 3.21 -9.37 13.40
C GLU A 161 2.51 -8.01 13.30
N ALA A 162 3.07 -7.13 12.48
CA ALA A 162 2.48 -5.84 12.15
C ALA A 162 2.74 -5.47 10.70
N ILE A 163 1.79 -4.75 10.11
CA ILE A 163 1.89 -4.17 8.78
C ILE A 163 1.64 -2.68 8.94
N PHE A 164 2.58 -1.84 8.51
CA PHE A 164 2.42 -0.40 8.51
C PHE A 164 2.25 0.10 7.09
N GLN A 165 1.17 0.81 6.82
CA GLN A 165 1.02 1.58 5.59
C GLN A 165 1.30 3.05 5.88
N ARG A 166 2.20 3.64 5.09
CA ARG A 166 2.45 5.08 5.09
C ARG A 166 1.52 5.76 4.09
N ILE A 167 0.82 6.79 4.52
CA ILE A 167 -0.14 7.53 3.72
C ILE A 167 0.16 9.02 3.87
N TYR A 168 0.20 9.73 2.77
CA TYR A 168 0.34 11.19 2.78
C TYR A 168 -1.01 11.85 2.60
N MET A 169 -1.42 12.64 3.57
CA MET A 169 -2.72 13.32 3.57
C MET A 169 -2.57 14.83 3.65
N SER A 170 -3.38 15.55 2.89
CA SER A 170 -3.48 17.01 3.04
C SER A 170 -4.20 17.38 4.35
N GLU A 171 -3.97 18.59 4.85
CA GLU A 171 -4.69 19.11 6.02
C GLU A 171 -6.20 19.05 5.83
N ASN A 172 -6.68 19.39 4.63
CA ASN A 172 -8.10 19.36 4.31
C ASN A 172 -8.70 17.94 4.36
N ASP A 173 -7.96 16.92 3.91
CA ASP A 173 -8.46 15.54 3.92
C ASP A 173 -8.47 14.96 5.33
N ILE A 174 -7.48 15.32 6.16
CA ILE A 174 -7.52 14.99 7.60
C ILE A 174 -8.72 15.66 8.25
N ARG A 175 -8.97 16.94 7.97
CA ARG A 175 -10.10 17.67 8.54
C ARG A 175 -11.46 17.07 8.12
N LYS A 176 -11.60 16.65 6.84
CA LYS A 176 -12.78 15.90 6.39
C LYS A 176 -12.97 14.61 7.19
N ALA A 177 -11.89 13.85 7.39
CA ALA A 177 -11.94 12.61 8.16
C ALA A 177 -12.28 12.84 9.65
N GLN A 178 -11.82 13.94 10.24
CA GLN A 178 -12.20 14.35 11.60
C GLN A 178 -13.68 14.75 11.68
N VAL A 179 -14.16 15.59 10.77
CA VAL A 179 -15.56 16.03 10.72
C VAL A 179 -16.52 14.84 10.49
N SER A 180 -16.13 13.88 9.68
CA SER A 180 -16.92 12.65 9.46
C SER A 180 -16.90 11.68 10.64
N GLY A 181 -16.07 11.94 11.68
CA GLY A 181 -15.91 11.05 12.83
C GLY A 181 -15.05 9.81 12.55
N PHE A 182 -14.38 9.79 11.38
CA PHE A 182 -13.44 8.72 11.04
C PHE A 182 -12.14 8.85 11.85
N TYR A 183 -11.66 10.06 12.06
CA TYR A 183 -10.54 10.40 12.94
C TYR A 183 -11.02 11.21 14.13
N SER A 184 -10.30 11.08 15.24
CA SER A 184 -10.50 11.92 16.41
C SER A 184 -10.19 13.37 16.09
N ASP A 185 -10.99 14.31 16.60
CA ASP A 185 -10.79 15.75 16.40
C ASP A 185 -9.66 16.25 17.33
N ILE A 186 -8.43 16.12 16.85
CA ILE A 186 -7.19 16.47 17.57
C ILE A 186 -6.43 17.49 16.71
N ASP A 187 -5.87 18.51 17.38
CA ASP A 187 -4.96 19.45 16.71
C ASP A 187 -3.59 18.78 16.53
N LEU A 188 -3.19 18.59 15.28
CA LEU A 188 -1.92 17.95 14.90
C LEU A 188 -0.76 18.95 14.78
N GLY A 189 -1.04 20.26 14.94
CA GLY A 189 -0.05 21.29 14.72
C GLY A 189 0.37 21.41 13.25
N ARG A 190 1.62 21.81 13.00
CA ARG A 190 2.13 21.92 11.63
C ARG A 190 2.67 20.58 11.12
N PRO A 191 2.45 20.25 9.84
CA PRO A 191 2.99 19.03 9.25
C PRO A 191 4.51 18.99 9.40
N ASN A 192 5.02 17.89 9.92
CA ASN A 192 6.46 17.67 10.04
C ASN A 192 6.90 16.77 8.88
N PHE A 193 7.52 17.39 7.87
CA PHE A 193 7.96 16.67 6.68
C PHE A 193 9.30 15.98 6.95
N THR A 194 9.31 14.67 7.01
CA THR A 194 10.53 13.87 7.00
C THR A 194 10.90 13.56 5.55
N GLN A 195 12.09 14.02 5.11
CA GLN A 195 12.60 13.68 3.77
C GLN A 195 12.87 12.19 3.70
N ASP A 196 12.15 11.49 2.83
CA ASP A 196 12.43 10.12 2.45
C ASP A 196 13.08 10.10 1.07
N ARG A 197 14.28 9.49 0.98
CA ARG A 197 15.11 9.48 -0.22
C ARG A 197 14.43 8.73 -1.37
N VAL A 198 13.76 7.62 -1.08
CA VAL A 198 13.05 6.83 -2.09
C VAL A 198 11.93 7.67 -2.69
N HIS A 199 11.12 8.29 -1.87
CA HIS A 199 10.01 9.11 -2.29
C HIS A 199 10.42 10.39 -3.03
N GLU A 200 11.63 10.89 -2.77
CA GLU A 200 12.22 12.00 -3.54
C GLU A 200 12.60 11.57 -4.96
N GLU A 201 13.18 10.38 -5.14
CA GLU A 201 13.54 9.86 -6.45
C GLU A 201 12.30 9.47 -7.28
N GLU A 202 11.28 8.87 -6.67
CA GLU A 202 10.00 8.58 -7.31
C GLU A 202 9.33 9.84 -7.84
N ARG A 203 9.27 10.90 -7.04
CA ARG A 203 8.72 12.20 -7.47
C ARG A 203 9.53 12.86 -8.59
N LYS A 204 10.84 12.66 -8.63
CA LYS A 204 11.65 13.12 -9.76
C LYS A 204 11.29 12.42 -11.05
N LEU A 205 11.00 11.11 -11.01
CA LEU A 205 10.55 10.35 -12.17
C LEU A 205 9.17 10.79 -12.65
N GLU A 206 8.25 11.06 -11.72
CA GLU A 206 6.90 11.54 -12.02
C GLU A 206 6.86 13.00 -12.48
N GLY A 207 8.02 13.68 -12.52
CA GLY A 207 8.13 15.09 -12.92
C GLY A 207 7.60 16.08 -11.90
N THR A 208 7.18 15.63 -10.73
CA THR A 208 6.68 16.47 -9.64
C THR A 208 7.82 16.99 -8.78
N ARG A 209 8.47 18.07 -9.21
CA ARG A 209 9.44 18.80 -8.38
C ARG A 209 8.69 19.71 -7.41
N ARG A 210 8.63 19.32 -6.14
CA ARG A 210 8.22 20.27 -5.09
C ARG A 210 9.44 21.14 -4.72
N SER A 211 9.27 22.44 -4.94
CA SER A 211 10.20 23.45 -4.39
C SER A 211 10.03 23.49 -2.88
N PHE A 212 11.11 23.32 -2.14
CA PHE A 212 11.13 23.48 -0.68
C PHE A 212 10.97 24.94 -0.29
N SER A 213 9.77 25.46 -0.36
CA SER A 213 9.41 26.71 0.33
C SER A 213 8.62 26.34 1.57
N SER A 214 9.10 26.71 2.72
CA SER A 214 8.45 26.51 4.04
C SER A 214 7.06 27.18 4.15
N THR A 215 6.60 27.83 3.09
CA THR A 215 5.33 28.56 2.97
C THR A 215 4.34 27.85 2.03
N SER A 216 4.65 26.65 1.56
CA SER A 216 3.82 25.98 0.55
C SER A 216 2.56 25.40 1.20
N ALA A 217 1.39 25.72 0.62
CA ALA A 217 0.09 25.11 0.91
C ALA A 217 0.04 23.58 0.62
N ASP A 218 1.12 23.02 0.12
CA ASP A 218 1.28 21.61 -0.27
C ASP A 218 1.95 20.73 0.79
N THR A 219 2.06 21.20 2.05
CA THR A 219 2.59 20.36 3.13
C THR A 219 1.58 19.28 3.49
N THR A 220 2.02 18.02 3.42
CA THR A 220 1.22 16.85 3.77
C THR A 220 1.65 16.28 5.10
N TYR A 221 0.68 15.76 5.85
CA TYR A 221 0.94 14.94 7.04
C TYR A 221 1.29 13.53 6.65
N THR A 222 2.20 12.92 7.39
CA THR A 222 2.52 11.50 7.25
C THR A 222 1.69 10.71 8.23
N ILE A 223 0.72 9.96 7.71
CA ILE A 223 -0.16 9.10 8.49
C ILE A 223 0.35 7.66 8.38
N LEU A 224 0.46 6.99 9.51
CA LEU A 224 0.78 5.58 9.59
C LEU A 224 -0.47 4.80 10.00
N GLU A 225 -0.88 3.88 9.16
CA GLU A 225 -1.94 2.91 9.44
C GLU A 225 -1.29 1.58 9.80
N ALA A 226 -1.36 1.20 11.07
CA ALA A 226 -0.78 -0.02 11.61
C ALA A 226 -1.85 -1.11 11.75
N HIS A 227 -1.69 -2.23 11.04
CA HIS A 227 -2.45 -3.46 11.24
C HIS A 227 -1.65 -4.36 12.16
N ILE A 228 -2.07 -4.47 13.43
CA ILE A 228 -1.29 -5.11 14.49
C ILE A 228 -2.20 -5.84 15.49
N ASN A 229 -1.68 -6.86 16.14
CA ASN A 229 -2.36 -7.52 17.26
C ASN A 229 -2.00 -6.83 18.58
N LEU A 230 -3.01 -6.37 19.30
CA LEU A 230 -2.87 -5.65 20.57
C LEU A 230 -3.75 -6.26 21.65
N ASP A 231 -3.27 -6.19 22.88
CA ASP A 231 -4.06 -6.39 24.09
C ASP A 231 -4.32 -5.00 24.69
N LEU A 232 -5.56 -4.54 24.57
CA LEU A 232 -5.94 -3.19 24.98
C LEU A 232 -6.77 -3.25 26.25
N GLU A 233 -6.37 -2.49 27.27
CA GLU A 233 -7.08 -2.36 28.52
C GLU A 233 -8.56 -1.97 28.31
N GLY A 234 -9.47 -2.77 28.84
CA GLY A 234 -10.92 -2.61 28.68
C GLY A 234 -11.50 -3.19 27.37
N PHE A 235 -10.66 -3.78 26.50
CA PHE A 235 -11.07 -4.43 25.25
C PHE A 235 -10.38 -5.78 25.06
N GLU A 236 -9.95 -6.38 26.17
CA GLU A 236 -9.25 -7.65 26.21
C GLU A 236 -10.13 -8.79 25.68
N ASP A 237 -9.49 -9.82 25.17
CA ASP A 237 -10.18 -11.07 24.89
C ASP A 237 -10.52 -11.77 26.21
N MET A 238 -11.81 -12.12 26.40
CA MET A 238 -12.28 -12.75 27.63
C MET A 238 -12.44 -14.26 27.41
N ASN A 239 -11.90 -15.04 28.33
CA ASN A 239 -12.17 -16.46 28.38
C ASN A 239 -13.64 -16.69 28.73
N GLN A 240 -14.35 -17.46 27.88
CA GLN A 240 -15.79 -17.70 28.04
C GLN A 240 -16.15 -18.51 29.30
N GLU A 241 -15.19 -19.31 29.82
CA GLU A 241 -15.43 -20.18 30.99
C GLU A 241 -15.11 -19.46 32.30
N THR A 242 -14.01 -18.73 32.37
CA THR A 242 -13.54 -18.08 33.60
C THR A 242 -13.95 -16.64 33.73
N ASN A 243 -14.38 -16.00 32.62
CA ASN A 243 -14.68 -14.57 32.51
C ASN A 243 -13.50 -13.68 32.92
N GLU A 244 -12.28 -14.19 32.75
CA GLU A 244 -11.01 -13.46 32.98
C GLU A 244 -10.35 -13.13 31.64
N PRO A 245 -9.50 -12.07 31.57
CA PRO A 245 -8.72 -11.78 30.36
C PRO A 245 -7.89 -12.97 29.93
N SER A 246 -7.99 -13.36 28.66
CA SER A 246 -7.27 -14.52 28.13
C SER A 246 -5.78 -14.22 27.85
N GLY A 247 -5.38 -12.93 27.80
CA GLY A 247 -4.05 -12.49 27.40
C GLY A 247 -3.78 -12.66 25.90
N ILE A 248 -4.79 -12.98 25.09
CA ILE A 248 -4.66 -13.09 23.65
C ILE A 248 -4.74 -11.68 23.03
N LYS A 249 -3.75 -11.33 22.21
CA LYS A 249 -3.75 -10.09 21.46
C LYS A 249 -4.75 -10.17 20.30
N LEU A 250 -5.65 -9.21 20.21
CA LEU A 250 -6.65 -9.13 19.15
C LEU A 250 -6.18 -8.24 17.99
N PRO A 251 -6.64 -8.50 16.74
CA PRO A 251 -6.29 -7.68 15.59
C PRO A 251 -6.95 -6.30 15.64
N TYR A 252 -6.15 -5.25 15.52
CA TYR A 252 -6.59 -3.86 15.42
C TYR A 252 -5.95 -3.13 14.24
N ILE A 253 -6.61 -2.08 13.79
CA ILE A 253 -6.05 -1.06 12.90
C ILE A 253 -5.91 0.21 13.73
N VAL A 254 -4.67 0.65 13.90
CA VAL A 254 -4.35 1.89 14.61
C VAL A 254 -3.81 2.89 13.61
N THR A 255 -4.45 4.03 13.52
CA THR A 255 -3.98 5.12 12.67
C THR A 255 -3.38 6.21 13.54
N LEU A 256 -2.15 6.61 13.23
CA LEU A 256 -1.44 7.65 13.95
C LEU A 256 -0.76 8.64 12.99
N GLU A 257 -0.61 9.87 13.42
CA GLU A 257 0.23 10.86 12.75
C GLU A 257 1.68 10.70 13.22
N ALA A 258 2.61 10.59 12.25
CA ALA A 258 4.00 10.24 12.54
C ALA A 258 4.81 11.34 13.24
N GLY A 259 4.56 12.61 12.92
CA GLY A 259 5.30 13.76 13.47
C GLY A 259 4.93 14.06 14.92
N ALA A 260 3.65 14.23 15.20
CA ALA A 260 3.12 14.48 16.54
C ALA A 260 2.99 13.21 17.38
N ARG A 261 3.07 12.02 16.75
CA ARG A 261 2.86 10.71 17.39
C ARG A 261 1.51 10.62 18.11
N GLN A 262 0.48 11.16 17.49
CA GLN A 262 -0.87 11.16 18.03
C GLN A 262 -1.73 10.11 17.34
N ILE A 263 -2.51 9.37 18.13
CA ILE A 263 -3.44 8.37 17.61
C ILE A 263 -4.68 9.06 17.09
N LEU A 264 -4.99 8.86 15.82
CA LEU A 264 -6.17 9.40 15.15
C LEU A 264 -7.37 8.46 15.26
N SER A 265 -7.15 7.15 15.18
CA SER A 265 -8.22 6.16 15.35
C SER A 265 -7.68 4.80 15.77
N ILE A 266 -8.49 4.03 16.49
CA ILE A 266 -8.27 2.62 16.79
C ILE A 266 -9.53 1.87 16.40
N ARG A 267 -9.40 0.85 15.56
CA ARG A 267 -10.52 0.06 15.06
C ARG A 267 -10.22 -1.42 15.16
N ARG A 268 -11.25 -2.23 15.45
CA ARG A 268 -11.14 -3.68 15.42
C ARG A 268 -10.96 -4.15 13.99
N ASN A 269 -10.01 -5.06 13.77
CA ASN A 269 -9.72 -5.67 12.48
C ASN A 269 -10.18 -7.13 12.40
N PHE A 270 -11.31 -7.42 13.01
CA PHE A 270 -11.96 -8.74 12.97
C PHE A 270 -13.48 -8.57 13.05
N GLN A 271 -14.21 -9.57 12.58
CA GLN A 271 -15.66 -9.58 12.71
C GLN A 271 -16.06 -10.03 14.12
N PRO A 272 -16.90 -9.28 14.85
CA PRO A 272 -17.32 -9.64 16.20
C PRO A 272 -18.03 -11.01 16.28
N THR A 273 -18.62 -11.44 15.16
CA THR A 273 -19.32 -12.74 15.04
C THR A 273 -18.38 -13.91 14.77
N ASP A 274 -17.11 -13.65 14.42
CA ASP A 274 -16.13 -14.71 14.20
C ASP A 274 -15.58 -15.20 15.54
N PRO A 275 -15.81 -16.47 15.93
CA PRO A 275 -15.30 -17.02 17.19
C PRO A 275 -13.77 -17.05 17.26
N LEU A 276 -13.11 -17.13 16.09
CA LEU A 276 -11.65 -17.17 15.99
C LEU A 276 -11.03 -15.79 15.89
N LYS A 277 -11.84 -14.73 15.79
CA LYS A 277 -11.39 -13.32 15.68
C LYS A 277 -10.26 -13.13 14.68
N LYS A 278 -10.41 -13.77 13.51
CA LYS A 278 -9.40 -13.73 12.46
C LYS A 278 -9.23 -12.32 11.89
N LYS A 279 -7.96 -11.95 11.69
CA LYS A 279 -7.57 -10.71 11.04
C LYS A 279 -8.17 -10.61 9.64
N VAL A 280 -8.88 -9.50 9.36
CA VAL A 280 -9.33 -9.18 7.99
C VAL A 280 -8.12 -8.71 7.19
N GLN A 281 -7.91 -9.30 6.02
CA GLN A 281 -6.80 -8.98 5.13
C GLN A 281 -7.24 -7.96 4.09
N TYR A 282 -6.64 -6.78 4.12
CA TYR A 282 -6.90 -5.71 3.16
C TYR A 282 -5.87 -5.64 2.04
N PHE A 283 -4.67 -6.17 2.28
CA PHE A 283 -3.56 -6.08 1.34
C PHE A 283 -3.37 -7.37 0.56
N VAL A 284 -3.24 -7.24 -0.74
CA VAL A 284 -2.88 -8.34 -1.66
C VAL A 284 -1.45 -8.11 -2.12
N HIS A 285 -0.59 -9.10 -1.93
CA HIS A 285 0.83 -9.05 -2.30
C HIS A 285 1.07 -9.66 -3.68
N PHE A 286 1.69 -8.91 -4.56
CA PHE A 286 2.16 -9.34 -5.86
C PHE A 286 3.68 -9.44 -5.83
N LYS A 287 4.21 -10.62 -6.15
CA LYS A 287 5.65 -10.89 -6.21
C LYS A 287 6.08 -11.02 -7.68
N PHE A 288 7.12 -10.30 -8.08
CA PHE A 288 7.69 -10.43 -9.42
C PHE A 288 8.49 -11.72 -9.55
N LEU A 289 9.36 -12.00 -8.57
CA LEU A 289 10.09 -13.25 -8.46
C LEU A 289 9.92 -13.85 -7.06
N PRO A 290 9.64 -15.16 -6.95
CA PRO A 290 9.61 -15.83 -5.65
C PRO A 290 11.01 -15.82 -5.04
N GLY A 291 11.16 -15.31 -3.81
CA GLY A 291 12.41 -15.34 -3.06
C GLY A 291 13.35 -14.14 -3.23
N LEU A 292 12.86 -13.05 -3.85
CA LEU A 292 13.52 -11.73 -3.78
C LEU A 292 12.80 -10.84 -2.79
#